data_84c80a5a1f65c2d39649b6a5972bba4b
#
_entry.id   84c80a5a1f65c2d39649b6a5972bba4b
#
_cell.length_a   1.000
_cell.length_b   1.000
_cell.length_c   1.000
_cell.angle_alpha   90.00
_cell.angle_beta   90.00
_cell.angle_gamma   90.00
#
_symmetry.space_group_name_H-M   'P 1'
#
loop_
_entity.id
_entity.type
_entity.pdbx_description
1 polymer ?
#
loop_
_entity_poly.entity_id
_entity_poly.type
_entity_poly.pdbx_seq_one_letter_code
_entity_poly.pdbx_strand_id
1 'polypeptide(L)'
;MTTIEATPALARPRIDISLAFKGGWKAFTADIVPLLVGSVIACLLSIVTVGILAGPLFAGLYKMVSGRIRDGRRAQVGDVFSCMTRFWDFFAAALVLAVLIGLASLTIVGGILLATIWLYVFPLMVDRGIGLGEAMAASYHLVVDNGFWEHLALMIMFIALNAVARGLLGLFSTPFVLATIMAAYYVADGRGDLIERM
;
A
#
# COMPACT_ATOMS: atom_id res chain seq x y z
N MET A 1 38.28 33.03 -16.20
CA MET A 1 38.17 31.79 -15.44
C MET A 1 36.81 31.80 -14.76
N THR A 2 35.77 31.30 -15.45
CA THR A 2 34.42 31.29 -14.97
C THR A 2 34.23 30.03 -14.15
N THR A 3 34.16 30.17 -12.84
CA THR A 3 33.78 29.08 -11.92
C THR A 3 32.37 28.64 -12.23
N ILE A 4 32.23 27.44 -12.78
CA ILE A 4 30.92 26.77 -12.90
C ILE A 4 30.54 26.37 -11.49
N GLU A 5 29.67 27.16 -10.86
CA GLU A 5 28.97 26.75 -9.64
C GLU A 5 28.18 25.47 -9.99
N ALA A 6 28.62 24.35 -9.44
CA ALA A 6 27.86 23.12 -9.50
C ALA A 6 26.48 23.37 -8.85
N THR A 7 25.45 23.41 -9.67
CA THR A 7 24.06 23.41 -9.19
C THR A 7 23.92 22.28 -8.18
N PRO A 8 23.52 22.56 -6.91
CA PRO A 8 23.34 21.51 -5.93
C PRO A 8 22.36 20.50 -6.51
N ALA A 9 22.76 19.25 -6.59
CA ALA A 9 21.90 18.15 -6.99
C ALA A 9 20.63 18.27 -6.13
N LEU A 10 19.50 18.57 -6.76
CA LEU A 10 18.20 18.64 -6.11
C LEU A 10 18.04 17.34 -5.31
N ALA A 11 18.15 17.45 -3.99
CA ALA A 11 17.94 16.34 -3.09
C ALA A 11 16.54 15.80 -3.43
N ARG A 12 16.49 14.56 -3.97
CA ARG A 12 15.21 13.92 -4.30
C ARG A 12 14.36 13.94 -3.05
N PRO A 13 13.10 14.37 -3.12
CA PRO A 13 12.26 14.49 -1.95
C PRO A 13 12.14 13.11 -1.29
N ARG A 14 12.67 12.98 -0.07
CA ARG A 14 12.44 11.79 0.75
C ARG A 14 10.97 11.72 1.08
N ILE A 15 10.43 10.49 1.17
CA ILE A 15 9.03 10.32 1.55
C ILE A 15 8.74 11.00 2.91
N ASP A 16 7.73 11.85 2.94
CA ASP A 16 7.23 12.41 4.21
C ASP A 16 6.29 11.40 4.89
N ILE A 17 6.89 10.64 5.84
CA ILE A 17 6.16 9.63 6.62
C ILE A 17 5.02 10.28 7.40
N SER A 18 5.20 11.50 7.91
CA SER A 18 4.17 12.17 8.70
C SER A 18 2.96 12.53 7.84
N LEU A 19 3.19 12.98 6.60
CA LEU A 19 2.14 13.25 5.63
C LEU A 19 1.41 11.96 5.23
N ALA A 20 2.14 10.86 5.01
CA ALA A 20 1.56 9.56 4.71
C ALA A 20 0.64 9.06 5.84
N PHE A 21 1.06 9.20 7.10
CA PHE A 21 0.24 8.85 8.26
C PHE A 21 -0.99 9.75 8.41
N LYS A 22 -0.83 11.06 8.25
CA LYS A 22 -1.96 11.99 8.27
C LYS A 22 -2.97 11.66 7.18
N GLY A 23 -2.50 11.36 5.97
CA GLY A 23 -3.33 10.95 4.85
C GLY A 23 -4.06 9.64 5.11
N GLY A 24 -3.35 8.63 5.59
CA GLY A 24 -3.94 7.35 5.99
C GLY A 24 -5.00 7.50 7.07
N TRP A 25 -4.73 8.30 8.09
CA TRP A 25 -5.69 8.61 9.16
C TRP A 25 -6.92 9.34 8.64
N LYS A 26 -6.76 10.39 7.82
CA LYS A 26 -7.86 11.12 7.21
C LYS A 26 -8.73 10.19 6.35
N ALA A 27 -8.11 9.39 5.47
CA ALA A 27 -8.84 8.48 4.60
C ALA A 27 -9.58 7.39 5.41
N PHE A 28 -8.93 6.82 6.43
CA PHE A 28 -9.52 5.81 7.30
C PHE A 28 -10.70 6.36 8.09
N THR A 29 -10.55 7.50 8.76
CA THR A 29 -11.60 8.07 9.61
C THR A 29 -12.78 8.62 8.82
N ALA A 30 -12.54 9.07 7.58
CA ALA A 30 -13.60 9.57 6.71
C ALA A 30 -14.58 8.48 6.27
N ASP A 31 -14.10 7.24 6.09
CA ASP A 31 -14.88 6.11 5.61
C ASP A 31 -14.69 4.87 6.51
N ILE A 32 -14.65 5.07 7.84
CA ILE A 32 -14.30 4.02 8.81
C ILE A 32 -15.22 2.80 8.71
N VAL A 33 -16.53 3.00 8.60
CA VAL A 33 -17.52 1.90 8.59
C VAL A 33 -17.36 1.04 7.32
N PRO A 34 -17.39 1.59 6.09
CA PRO A 34 -17.23 0.77 4.89
C PRO A 34 -15.86 0.12 4.81
N LEU A 35 -14.77 0.75 5.29
CA LEU A 35 -13.44 0.17 5.30
C LEU A 35 -13.33 -0.98 6.32
N LEU A 36 -13.90 -0.84 7.51
CA LEU A 36 -13.92 -1.93 8.50
C LEU A 36 -14.76 -3.11 8.00
N VAL A 37 -15.99 -2.87 7.57
CA VAL A 37 -16.86 -3.94 7.07
C VAL A 37 -16.24 -4.61 5.85
N GLY A 38 -15.69 -3.82 4.91
CA GLY A 38 -14.98 -4.33 3.74
C GLY A 38 -13.77 -5.19 4.11
N SER A 39 -12.99 -4.78 5.11
CA SER A 39 -11.84 -5.56 5.59
C SER A 39 -12.26 -6.87 6.25
N VAL A 40 -13.34 -6.86 7.04
CA VAL A 40 -13.89 -8.08 7.64
C VAL A 40 -14.35 -9.06 6.54
N ILE A 41 -15.10 -8.56 5.55
CA ILE A 41 -15.53 -9.37 4.40
C ILE A 41 -14.31 -9.93 3.65
N ALA A 42 -13.32 -9.09 3.35
CA ALA A 42 -12.12 -9.52 2.65
C ALA A 42 -11.36 -10.59 3.42
N CYS A 43 -11.18 -10.43 4.74
CA CYS A 43 -10.51 -11.43 5.58
C CYS A 43 -11.30 -12.74 5.64
N LEU A 44 -12.60 -12.69 5.90
CA LEU A 44 -13.44 -13.89 6.00
C LEU A 44 -13.46 -14.68 4.68
N LEU A 45 -13.69 -14.01 3.55
CA LEU A 45 -13.70 -14.66 2.24
C LEU A 45 -12.31 -15.19 1.87
N SER A 46 -11.24 -14.49 2.23
CA SER A 46 -9.88 -14.99 2.00
C SER A 46 -9.60 -16.27 2.80
N ILE A 47 -10.09 -16.34 4.05
CA ILE A 47 -9.94 -17.57 4.86
C ILE A 47 -10.75 -18.72 4.26
N VAL A 48 -12.04 -18.48 3.93
CA VAL A 48 -12.93 -19.51 3.36
C VAL A 48 -12.40 -20.05 2.02
N THR A 49 -11.77 -19.19 1.21
CA THR A 49 -11.22 -19.57 -0.11
C THR A 49 -9.75 -19.96 -0.05
N VAL A 50 -9.20 -20.17 1.14
CA VAL A 50 -7.77 -20.52 1.35
C VAL A 50 -6.83 -19.55 0.61
N GLY A 51 -7.15 -18.26 0.66
CA GLY A 51 -6.34 -17.17 0.08
C GLY A 51 -6.58 -16.89 -1.41
N ILE A 52 -7.40 -17.70 -2.12
CA ILE A 52 -7.64 -17.50 -3.56
C ILE A 52 -8.22 -16.12 -3.85
N LEU A 53 -9.16 -15.66 -3.04
CA LEU A 53 -9.78 -14.35 -3.19
C LEU A 53 -9.00 -13.20 -2.54
N ALA A 54 -7.92 -13.47 -1.79
CA ALA A 54 -7.17 -12.46 -1.07
C ALA A 54 -6.69 -11.32 -2.00
N GLY A 55 -6.04 -11.67 -3.13
CA GLY A 55 -5.53 -10.69 -4.08
C GLY A 55 -6.58 -9.68 -4.55
N PRO A 56 -7.65 -10.11 -5.22
CA PRO A 56 -8.68 -9.20 -5.74
C PRO A 56 -9.45 -8.44 -4.63
N LEU A 57 -9.69 -9.06 -3.46
CA LEU A 57 -10.39 -8.39 -2.35
C LEU A 57 -9.53 -7.30 -1.70
N PHE A 58 -8.26 -7.57 -1.43
CA PHE A 58 -7.36 -6.54 -0.93
C PHE A 58 -7.12 -5.43 -1.95
N ALA A 59 -7.05 -5.74 -3.26
CA ALA A 59 -7.02 -4.74 -4.31
C ALA A 59 -8.29 -3.86 -4.30
N GLY A 60 -9.46 -4.45 -4.04
CA GLY A 60 -10.71 -3.71 -3.84
C GLY A 60 -10.65 -2.73 -2.67
N LEU A 61 -10.06 -3.14 -1.53
CA LEU A 61 -9.83 -2.24 -0.39
C LEU A 61 -8.89 -1.08 -0.75
N TYR A 62 -7.79 -1.34 -1.47
CA TYR A 62 -6.93 -0.27 -1.98
C TYR A 62 -7.68 0.67 -2.90
N LYS A 63 -8.57 0.16 -3.75
CA LYS A 63 -9.39 0.98 -4.64
C LYS A 63 -10.40 1.87 -3.89
N MET A 64 -10.97 1.38 -2.79
CA MET A 64 -11.80 2.20 -1.90
C MET A 64 -11.01 3.41 -1.37
N VAL A 65 -9.82 3.17 -0.83
CA VAL A 65 -8.96 4.22 -0.29
C VAL A 65 -8.48 5.16 -1.39
N SER A 66 -8.05 4.63 -2.55
CA SER A 66 -7.65 5.43 -3.71
C SER A 66 -8.75 6.37 -4.17
N GLY A 67 -9.98 5.88 -4.29
CA GLY A 67 -11.14 6.71 -4.65
C GLY A 67 -11.41 7.83 -3.65
N ARG A 68 -11.15 7.59 -2.36
CA ARG A 68 -11.25 8.62 -1.33
C ARG A 68 -10.18 9.69 -1.45
N ILE A 69 -8.92 9.29 -1.61
CA ILE A 69 -7.78 10.21 -1.67
C ILE A 69 -7.80 11.02 -2.98
N ARG A 70 -8.03 10.34 -4.13
CA ARG A 70 -7.93 10.96 -5.45
C ARG A 70 -9.16 11.75 -5.86
N ASP A 71 -10.33 11.17 -5.63
CA ASP A 71 -11.59 11.67 -6.20
C ASP A 71 -12.54 12.22 -5.13
N GLY A 72 -12.18 12.17 -3.83
CA GLY A 72 -13.05 12.55 -2.72
C GLY A 72 -14.31 11.66 -2.58
N ARG A 73 -14.37 10.56 -3.33
CA ARG A 73 -15.53 9.65 -3.39
C ARG A 73 -15.64 8.88 -2.08
N ARG A 74 -16.87 8.81 -1.53
CA ARG A 74 -17.13 7.98 -0.36
C ARG A 74 -17.00 6.50 -0.72
N ALA A 75 -16.29 5.76 0.12
CA ALA A 75 -16.17 4.32 -0.04
C ALA A 75 -17.51 3.62 0.22
N GLN A 76 -17.79 2.57 -0.54
CA GLN A 76 -18.94 1.70 -0.36
C GLN A 76 -18.46 0.26 -0.11
N VAL A 77 -19.17 -0.49 0.74
CA VAL A 77 -18.79 -1.88 1.06
C VAL A 77 -18.68 -2.75 -0.19
N GLY A 78 -19.55 -2.52 -1.18
CA GLY A 78 -19.50 -3.23 -2.47
C GLY A 78 -18.23 -3.00 -3.28
N ASP A 79 -17.51 -1.91 -3.04
CA ASP A 79 -16.26 -1.61 -3.75
C ASP A 79 -15.15 -2.64 -3.48
N VAL A 80 -15.24 -3.44 -2.41
CA VAL A 80 -14.34 -4.56 -2.12
C VAL A 80 -14.27 -5.54 -3.30
N PHE A 81 -15.39 -5.70 -4.01
CA PHE A 81 -15.48 -6.60 -5.17
C PHE A 81 -15.13 -5.92 -6.50
N SER A 82 -14.81 -4.65 -6.49
CA SER A 82 -14.58 -3.86 -7.72
C SER A 82 -13.37 -4.32 -8.56
N CYS A 83 -12.45 -5.09 -7.97
CA CYS A 83 -11.28 -5.64 -8.66
C CYS A 83 -11.47 -7.09 -9.15
N MET A 84 -12.69 -7.67 -8.97
CA MET A 84 -13.00 -9.02 -9.47
C MET A 84 -12.97 -9.13 -11.00
N THR A 85 -13.16 -8.04 -11.73
CA THR A 85 -13.03 -8.02 -13.21
C THR A 85 -11.60 -8.32 -13.67
N ARG A 86 -10.60 -8.06 -12.83
CA ARG A 86 -9.18 -8.37 -13.05
C ARG A 86 -8.70 -9.45 -12.07
N PHE A 87 -9.53 -10.44 -11.82
CA PHE A 87 -9.27 -11.49 -10.84
C PHE A 87 -7.89 -12.13 -11.02
N TRP A 88 -7.57 -12.58 -12.23
CA TRP A 88 -6.33 -13.29 -12.51
C TRP A 88 -5.07 -12.44 -12.29
N ASP A 89 -5.15 -11.14 -12.59
CA ASP A 89 -4.02 -10.23 -12.39
C ASP A 89 -3.70 -10.11 -10.89
N PHE A 90 -4.73 -9.89 -10.07
CA PHE A 90 -4.54 -9.70 -8.61
C PHE A 90 -4.31 -11.02 -7.88
N PHE A 91 -4.90 -12.12 -8.35
CA PHE A 91 -4.59 -13.45 -7.82
C PHE A 91 -3.13 -13.83 -8.09
N ALA A 92 -2.65 -13.68 -9.33
CA ALA A 92 -1.26 -13.92 -9.67
C ALA A 92 -0.31 -13.02 -8.88
N ALA A 93 -0.65 -11.73 -8.72
CA ALA A 93 0.14 -10.81 -7.91
C ALA A 93 0.25 -11.27 -6.45
N ALA A 94 -0.88 -11.61 -5.83
CA ALA A 94 -0.90 -12.10 -4.45
C ALA A 94 -0.08 -13.38 -4.29
N LEU A 95 -0.24 -14.34 -5.22
CA LEU A 95 0.46 -15.62 -5.20
C LEU A 95 1.97 -15.44 -5.36
N VAL A 96 2.40 -14.67 -6.38
CA VAL A 96 3.81 -14.43 -6.66
C VAL A 96 4.47 -13.70 -5.49
N LEU A 97 3.85 -12.64 -4.98
CA LEU A 97 4.38 -11.90 -3.83
C LEU A 97 4.42 -12.77 -2.57
N ALA A 98 3.38 -13.57 -2.31
CA ALA A 98 3.35 -14.48 -1.16
C ALA A 98 4.48 -15.53 -1.23
N VAL A 99 4.71 -16.12 -2.40
CA VAL A 99 5.79 -17.10 -2.61
C VAL A 99 7.16 -16.44 -2.45
N LEU A 100 7.41 -15.33 -3.12
CA LEU A 100 8.72 -14.66 -3.11
C LEU A 100 9.06 -14.09 -1.74
N ILE A 101 8.10 -13.40 -1.09
CA ILE A 101 8.30 -12.88 0.27
C ILE A 101 8.40 -14.03 1.27
N GLY A 102 7.60 -15.09 1.10
CA GLY A 102 7.66 -16.30 1.92
C GLY A 102 9.02 -16.98 1.85
N LEU A 103 9.57 -17.17 0.66
CA LEU A 103 10.92 -17.71 0.46
C LEU A 103 12.00 -16.79 1.05
N ALA A 104 11.88 -15.49 0.84
CA ALA A 104 12.81 -14.52 1.43
C ALA A 104 12.74 -14.49 2.97
N SER A 105 11.58 -14.83 3.54
CA SER A 105 11.35 -14.90 5.00
C SER A 105 12.00 -16.12 5.67
N LEU A 106 12.63 -17.02 4.91
CA LEU A 106 13.56 -18.01 5.47
C LEU A 106 14.72 -17.32 6.19
N THR A 107 15.06 -16.11 5.73
CA THR A 107 15.82 -15.16 6.53
C THR A 107 14.85 -14.02 6.91
N ILE A 108 14.64 -13.79 8.21
CA ILE A 108 13.71 -12.74 8.71
C ILE A 108 14.00 -11.39 8.01
N VAL A 109 15.27 -11.05 7.89
CA VAL A 109 15.73 -9.81 7.24
C VAL A 109 15.33 -9.77 5.75
N GLY A 110 15.53 -10.87 5.02
CA GLY A 110 15.19 -10.95 3.59
C GLY A 110 13.70 -10.72 3.32
N GLY A 111 12.83 -11.31 4.13
CA GLY A 111 11.39 -11.10 4.03
C GLY A 111 10.98 -9.65 4.22
N ILE A 112 11.54 -8.98 5.25
CA ILE A 112 11.26 -7.57 5.52
C ILE A 112 11.77 -6.67 4.39
N LEU A 113 12.99 -6.89 3.90
CA LEU A 113 13.57 -6.12 2.81
C LEU A 113 12.74 -6.26 1.53
N LEU A 114 12.37 -7.48 1.17
CA LEU A 114 11.59 -7.73 -0.04
C LEU A 114 10.17 -7.17 0.06
N ALA A 115 9.51 -7.32 1.21
CA ALA A 115 8.22 -6.73 1.46
C ALA A 115 8.26 -5.18 1.42
N THR A 116 9.37 -4.57 1.85
CA THR A 116 9.58 -3.13 1.74
C THR A 116 9.69 -2.69 0.27
N ILE A 117 10.49 -3.37 -0.53
CA ILE A 117 10.71 -3.05 -1.94
C ILE A 117 9.40 -3.15 -2.75
N TRP A 118 8.56 -4.12 -2.45
CA TRP A 118 7.30 -4.36 -3.16
C TRP A 118 6.06 -3.86 -2.43
N LEU A 119 6.25 -2.91 -1.51
CA LEU A 119 5.17 -2.30 -0.71
C LEU A 119 4.06 -1.70 -1.57
N TYR A 120 4.42 -1.12 -2.72
CA TYR A 120 3.50 -0.38 -3.58
C TYR A 120 2.97 -1.16 -4.80
N VAL A 121 3.24 -2.47 -4.90
CA VAL A 121 2.77 -3.27 -6.05
C VAL A 121 1.26 -3.21 -6.19
N PHE A 122 0.50 -3.49 -5.14
CA PHE A 122 -0.96 -3.40 -5.18
C PHE A 122 -1.48 -1.97 -5.43
N PRO A 123 -1.03 -0.93 -4.71
CA PRO A 123 -1.35 0.47 -5.04
C PRO A 123 -1.13 0.83 -6.50
N LEU A 124 0.01 0.47 -7.09
CA LEU A 124 0.35 0.73 -8.49
C LEU A 124 -0.60 0.01 -9.46
N MET A 125 -0.87 -1.27 -9.23
CA MET A 125 -1.79 -2.05 -10.06
C MET A 125 -3.22 -1.49 -10.01
N VAL A 126 -3.65 -1.01 -8.84
CA VAL A 126 -4.99 -0.44 -8.64
C VAL A 126 -5.12 0.96 -9.24
N ASP A 127 -4.15 1.85 -8.97
CA ASP A 127 -4.21 3.26 -9.36
C ASP A 127 -3.86 3.47 -10.84
N ARG A 128 -2.81 2.81 -11.33
CA ARG A 128 -2.33 2.95 -12.73
C ARG A 128 -2.89 1.89 -13.67
N GLY A 129 -3.49 0.82 -13.16
CA GLY A 129 -4.01 -0.27 -13.99
C GLY A 129 -2.96 -1.13 -14.68
N ILE A 130 -1.68 -1.02 -14.28
CA ILE A 130 -0.54 -1.73 -14.88
C ILE A 130 -0.49 -3.21 -14.46
N GLY A 131 0.31 -4.00 -15.17
CA GLY A 131 0.52 -5.41 -14.88
C GLY A 131 1.51 -5.65 -13.72
N LEU A 132 1.56 -6.90 -13.22
CA LEU A 132 2.39 -7.27 -12.05
C LEU A 132 3.87 -6.94 -12.26
N GLY A 133 4.47 -7.35 -13.38
CA GLY A 133 5.92 -7.12 -13.61
C GLY A 133 6.30 -5.65 -13.65
N GLU A 134 5.47 -4.83 -14.30
CA GLU A 134 5.64 -3.38 -14.35
C GLU A 134 5.44 -2.74 -12.97
N ALA A 135 4.44 -3.21 -12.21
CA ALA A 135 4.19 -2.75 -10.85
C ALA A 135 5.33 -3.09 -9.90
N MET A 136 5.95 -4.28 -10.02
CA MET A 136 7.12 -4.68 -9.23
C MET A 136 8.33 -3.79 -9.53
N ALA A 137 8.61 -3.53 -10.82
CA ALA A 137 9.70 -2.64 -11.21
C ALA A 137 9.45 -1.19 -10.75
N ALA A 138 8.24 -0.68 -10.94
CA ALA A 138 7.86 0.66 -10.50
C ALA A 138 7.92 0.81 -8.97
N SER A 139 7.48 -0.21 -8.21
CA SER A 139 7.57 -0.21 -6.75
C SER A 139 9.02 -0.17 -6.26
N TYR A 140 9.91 -0.96 -6.89
CA TYR A 140 11.35 -0.91 -6.60
C TYR A 140 11.90 0.51 -6.77
N HIS A 141 11.64 1.15 -7.90
CA HIS A 141 12.10 2.52 -8.17
C HIS A 141 11.52 3.53 -7.18
N LEU A 142 10.21 3.45 -6.87
CA LEU A 142 9.59 4.33 -5.89
C LEU A 142 10.24 4.22 -4.52
N VAL A 143 10.52 3.00 -4.06
CA VAL A 143 11.12 2.78 -2.73
C VAL A 143 12.59 3.22 -2.69
N VAL A 144 13.38 2.84 -3.70
CA VAL A 144 14.82 3.12 -3.72
C VAL A 144 15.09 4.60 -3.99
N ASP A 145 14.36 5.22 -4.93
CA ASP A 145 14.59 6.59 -5.35
C ASP A 145 14.09 7.63 -4.33
N ASN A 146 13.04 7.29 -3.53
CA ASN A 146 12.46 8.18 -2.53
C ASN A 146 12.93 7.91 -1.09
N GLY A 147 13.96 7.08 -0.91
CA GLY A 147 14.55 6.77 0.39
C GLY A 147 14.15 5.40 0.91
N PHE A 148 15.01 4.42 0.67
CA PHE A 148 14.80 3.04 1.12
C PHE A 148 14.65 2.92 2.64
N TRP A 149 15.44 3.67 3.41
CA TRP A 149 15.44 3.59 4.87
C TRP A 149 14.15 4.11 5.50
N GLU A 150 13.56 5.13 4.92
CA GLU A 150 12.27 5.69 5.33
C GLU A 150 11.15 4.68 5.08
N HIS A 151 11.17 3.97 3.95
CA HIS A 151 10.20 2.92 3.64
C HIS A 151 10.40 1.69 4.54
N LEU A 152 11.64 1.34 4.86
CA LEU A 152 11.95 0.28 5.81
C LEU A 152 11.43 0.62 7.21
N ALA A 153 11.62 1.87 7.67
CA ALA A 153 11.07 2.33 8.95
C ALA A 153 9.53 2.26 8.96
N LEU A 154 8.89 2.66 7.87
CA LEU A 154 7.43 2.55 7.69
C LEU A 154 6.98 1.09 7.76
N MET A 155 7.70 0.17 7.11
CA MET A 155 7.40 -1.27 7.11
C MET A 155 7.55 -1.86 8.52
N ILE A 156 8.63 -1.55 9.22
CA ILE A 156 8.86 -2.00 10.61
C ILE A 156 7.71 -1.50 11.51
N MET A 157 7.28 -0.26 11.33
CA MET A 157 6.17 0.30 12.09
C MET A 157 4.84 -0.42 11.80
N PHE A 158 4.56 -0.81 10.55
CA PHE A 158 3.38 -1.63 10.21
C PHE A 158 3.46 -3.01 10.84
N ILE A 159 4.64 -3.64 10.84
CA ILE A 159 4.86 -4.94 11.49
C ILE A 159 4.60 -4.80 13.00
N ALA A 160 5.16 -3.78 13.66
CA ALA A 160 4.97 -3.52 15.08
C ALA A 160 3.49 -3.24 15.42
N LEU A 161 2.81 -2.42 14.61
CA LEU A 161 1.39 -2.14 14.79
C LEU A 161 0.54 -3.42 14.70
N ASN A 162 0.80 -4.27 13.70
CA ASN A 162 0.08 -5.54 13.55
C ASN A 162 0.45 -6.55 14.66
N ALA A 163 1.68 -6.52 15.17
CA ALA A 163 2.11 -7.37 16.27
C ALA A 163 1.40 -7.02 17.59
N VAL A 164 1.18 -5.74 17.84
CA VAL A 164 0.43 -5.23 19.01
C VAL A 164 -1.08 -5.45 18.85
N ALA A 165 -1.60 -5.23 17.64
CA ALA A 165 -3.02 -5.32 17.31
C ALA A 165 -3.50 -6.77 17.06
N ARG A 166 -3.04 -7.75 17.85
CA ARG A 166 -3.45 -9.16 17.71
C ARG A 166 -4.93 -9.35 18.10
N GLY A 167 -5.61 -10.26 17.40
CA GLY A 167 -7.03 -10.57 17.65
C GLY A 167 -7.99 -9.53 17.06
N LEU A 168 -9.01 -9.14 17.83
CA LEU A 168 -10.07 -8.23 17.36
C LEU A 168 -9.52 -6.86 16.94
N LEU A 169 -8.46 -6.38 17.59
CA LEU A 169 -7.79 -5.12 17.21
C LEU A 169 -7.13 -5.19 15.83
N GLY A 170 -6.73 -6.38 15.36
CA GLY A 170 -6.20 -6.59 14.02
C GLY A 170 -7.18 -6.25 12.91
N LEU A 171 -8.50 -6.38 13.16
CA LEU A 171 -9.54 -5.97 12.22
C LEU A 171 -9.56 -4.44 11.99
N PHE A 172 -9.17 -3.66 12.99
CA PHE A 172 -9.05 -2.20 12.88
C PHE A 172 -7.69 -1.79 12.28
N SER A 173 -6.62 -2.52 12.57
CA SER A 173 -5.28 -2.19 12.08
C SER A 173 -5.15 -2.42 10.57
N THR A 174 -5.78 -3.47 10.03
CA THR A 174 -5.69 -3.81 8.61
C THR A 174 -6.14 -2.67 7.68
N PRO A 175 -7.38 -2.12 7.77
CA PRO A 175 -7.81 -1.03 6.90
C PRO A 175 -7.02 0.25 7.12
N PHE A 176 -6.57 0.52 8.34
CA PHE A 176 -5.71 1.67 8.63
C PHE A 176 -4.32 1.53 7.96
N VAL A 177 -3.69 0.36 8.04
CA VAL A 177 -2.41 0.08 7.37
C VAL A 177 -2.56 0.21 5.85
N LEU A 178 -3.62 -0.36 5.26
CA LEU A 178 -3.89 -0.22 3.83
C LEU A 178 -4.08 1.24 3.42
N ALA A 179 -4.83 2.01 4.22
CA ALA A 179 -5.02 3.44 3.97
C ALA A 179 -3.70 4.21 4.04
N THR A 180 -2.84 3.88 5.01
CA THR A 180 -1.53 4.52 5.15
C THR A 180 -0.56 4.11 4.04
N ILE A 181 -0.56 2.85 3.59
CA ILE A 181 0.24 2.41 2.43
C ILE A 181 -0.20 3.15 1.16
N MET A 182 -1.51 3.31 0.95
CA MET A 182 -2.02 4.03 -0.22
C MET A 182 -1.67 5.52 -0.16
N ALA A 183 -1.75 6.15 1.01
CA ALA A 183 -1.31 7.53 1.20
C ALA A 183 0.20 7.68 0.99
N ALA A 184 1.01 6.75 1.54
CA ALA A 184 2.46 6.73 1.34
C ALA A 184 2.83 6.57 -0.14
N TYR A 185 2.10 5.75 -0.88
CA TYR A 185 2.25 5.64 -2.33
C TYR A 185 2.05 6.98 -3.04
N TYR A 186 0.97 7.72 -2.73
CA TYR A 186 0.72 9.03 -3.33
C TYR A 186 1.80 10.06 -2.98
N VAL A 187 2.31 10.04 -1.74
CA VAL A 187 3.42 10.90 -1.32
C VAL A 187 4.70 10.55 -2.09
N ALA A 188 5.06 9.26 -2.18
CA ALA A 188 6.23 8.79 -2.89
C ALA A 188 6.15 9.05 -4.40
N ASP A 189 4.94 9.01 -4.97
CA ASP A 189 4.65 9.30 -6.38
C ASP A 189 4.62 10.81 -6.72
N GLY A 190 4.94 11.68 -5.74
CA GLY A 190 4.95 13.12 -5.91
C GLY A 190 3.57 13.78 -5.91
N ARG A 191 2.53 13.05 -5.53
CA ARG A 191 1.13 13.49 -5.47
C ARG A 191 0.64 13.75 -4.04
N GLY A 192 1.54 14.19 -3.16
CA GLY A 192 1.22 14.50 -1.75
C GLY A 192 0.17 15.59 -1.58
N ASP A 193 0.02 16.48 -2.57
CA ASP A 193 -1.00 17.53 -2.63
C ASP A 193 -2.44 16.96 -2.55
N LEU A 194 -2.67 15.73 -3.01
CA LEU A 194 -3.97 15.07 -2.89
C LEU A 194 -4.36 14.82 -1.43
N ILE A 195 -3.36 14.56 -0.57
CA ILE A 195 -3.57 14.33 0.87
C ILE A 195 -3.86 15.64 1.60
N GLU A 196 -3.22 16.73 1.18
CA GLU A 196 -3.44 18.04 1.80
C GLU A 196 -4.83 18.59 1.50
N ARG A 197 -5.39 18.25 0.32
CA ARG A 197 -6.74 18.66 -0.11
C ARG A 197 -7.88 17.88 0.55
N MET A 198 -7.62 16.70 1.13
CA MET A 198 -8.63 15.94 1.89
C MET A 198 -8.95 16.61 3.23
#